data_912f5fe251c203d15780671ac618943d
#
_entry.id   912f5fe251c203d15780671ac618943d
#
_cell.length_a   1.000
_cell.length_b   1.000
_cell.length_c   1.000
_cell.angle_alpha   90.00
_cell.angle_beta   90.00
_cell.angle_gamma   90.00
#
_symmetry.space_group_name_H-M   'P 1'
#
loop_
_entity.id
_entity.type
_entity.pdbx_description
1 polymer ?
#
loop_
_entity_poly.entity_id
_entity_poly.type
_entity_poly.pdbx_seq_one_letter_code
_entity_poly.pdbx_strand_id
1 'polypeptide(L)'
;MVSQPRRSPVARRSPASKIAIIVGVLATALLALMILQRNGIDLRGSAQWLAVVGQQWWAPIAFVGLYALFNTLLLPATILTLTAGVVWGWLMGGVWVLVASTIGSAVPYFIARSGAGWVGSFLQRKAGRVYSTLRNEGFMTLLLMRLVPVVPYNVLNYAAGLAGISARDYLAATFIGTIPGIFIFTYLASSIASGLISPRGAFVRILIAGLLLAGLALISRKFATRVRERVGK
;
A
#
# COMPACT_ATOMS: atom_id res chain seq x y z
N MET A 1 -12.90 -29.01 39.22
CA MET A 1 -11.61 -28.31 39.01
C MET A 1 -11.34 -28.29 37.50
N VAL A 2 -11.76 -27.25 36.82
CA VAL A 2 -11.61 -27.10 35.36
C VAL A 2 -10.30 -26.40 35.09
N SER A 3 -9.35 -27.09 34.46
CA SER A 3 -8.04 -26.57 34.10
C SER A 3 -8.18 -25.50 32.98
N GLN A 4 -7.83 -24.25 33.27
CA GLN A 4 -7.73 -23.19 32.26
C GLN A 4 -6.61 -23.51 31.26
N PRO A 5 -6.84 -23.36 29.94
CA PRO A 5 -5.80 -23.53 28.95
C PRO A 5 -4.76 -22.41 29.07
N ARG A 6 -3.48 -22.77 29.24
CA ARG A 6 -2.34 -21.84 29.22
C ARG A 6 -2.32 -21.10 27.90
N ARG A 7 -2.52 -19.78 27.93
CA ARG A 7 -2.28 -18.89 26.78
C ARG A 7 -0.79 -18.90 26.47
N SER A 8 -0.41 -19.44 25.33
CA SER A 8 0.97 -19.35 24.82
C SER A 8 1.34 -17.87 24.64
N PRO A 9 2.54 -17.42 25.09
CA PRO A 9 2.97 -16.04 24.92
C PRO A 9 3.19 -15.78 23.42
N VAL A 10 2.46 -14.80 22.89
CA VAL A 10 2.69 -14.29 21.53
C VAL A 10 4.10 -13.72 21.50
N ALA A 11 5.00 -14.38 20.80
CA ALA A 11 6.40 -13.98 20.66
C ALA A 11 6.48 -12.54 20.14
N ARG A 12 6.88 -11.60 20.99
CA ARG A 12 7.23 -10.22 20.62
C ARG A 12 8.45 -10.30 19.70
N ARG A 13 8.27 -10.08 18.41
CA ARG A 13 9.41 -9.94 17.49
C ARG A 13 10.31 -8.83 18.01
N SER A 14 11.57 -9.16 18.26
CA SER A 14 12.58 -8.25 18.79
C SER A 14 12.80 -7.06 17.82
N PRO A 15 13.23 -5.89 18.29
CA PRO A 15 13.58 -4.76 17.42
C PRO A 15 14.62 -5.15 16.36
N ALA A 16 15.54 -6.05 16.68
CA ALA A 16 16.53 -6.59 15.75
C ALA A 16 15.89 -7.32 14.54
N SER A 17 14.80 -8.05 14.72
CA SER A 17 14.11 -8.70 13.59
C SER A 17 13.47 -7.72 12.61
N LYS A 18 13.10 -6.53 13.08
CA LYS A 18 12.52 -5.47 12.23
C LYS A 18 13.57 -4.74 11.43
N ILE A 19 14.72 -4.48 12.06
CA ILE A 19 15.89 -3.91 11.38
C ILE A 19 16.39 -4.91 10.32
N ALA A 20 16.47 -6.20 10.63
CA ALA A 20 16.86 -7.23 9.68
C ALA A 20 15.91 -7.29 8.45
N ILE A 21 14.59 -7.12 8.65
CA ILE A 21 13.62 -7.06 7.54
C ILE A 21 13.86 -5.82 6.68
N ILE A 22 14.06 -4.64 7.28
CA ILE A 22 14.32 -3.39 6.53
C ILE A 22 15.63 -3.51 5.75
N VAL A 23 16.69 -4.00 6.39
CA VAL A 23 17.99 -4.24 5.74
C VAL A 23 17.85 -5.26 4.61
N GLY A 24 17.09 -6.35 4.82
CA GLY A 24 16.81 -7.36 3.81
C GLY A 24 16.07 -6.78 2.60
N VAL A 25 15.05 -5.96 2.83
CA VAL A 25 14.30 -5.30 1.74
C VAL A 25 15.20 -4.32 0.98
N LEU A 26 16.02 -3.52 1.67
CA LEU A 26 16.96 -2.60 1.03
C LEU A 26 18.05 -3.36 0.24
N ALA A 27 18.59 -4.43 0.81
CA ALA A 27 19.57 -5.28 0.13
C ALA A 27 18.99 -5.94 -1.11
N THR A 28 17.75 -6.44 -1.04
CA THR A 28 17.04 -7.01 -2.20
C THR A 28 16.77 -5.97 -3.28
N ALA A 29 16.38 -4.75 -2.91
CA ALA A 29 16.18 -3.66 -3.85
C ALA A 29 17.49 -3.25 -4.53
N LEU A 30 18.59 -3.13 -3.77
CA LEU A 30 19.92 -2.85 -4.32
C LEU A 30 20.41 -3.97 -5.24
N LEU A 31 20.22 -5.22 -4.86
CA LEU A 31 20.57 -6.36 -5.67
C LEU A 31 19.77 -6.39 -6.98
N ALA A 32 18.46 -6.12 -6.92
CA ALA A 32 17.61 -5.99 -8.09
C ALA A 32 18.09 -4.88 -9.03
N LEU A 33 18.44 -3.69 -8.48
CA LEU A 33 19.01 -2.58 -9.25
C LEU A 33 20.35 -2.97 -9.90
N MET A 34 21.23 -3.67 -9.18
CA MET A 34 22.51 -4.15 -9.75
C MET A 34 22.30 -5.18 -10.87
N ILE A 35 21.33 -6.09 -10.70
CA ILE A 35 20.97 -7.08 -11.72
C ILE A 35 20.41 -6.40 -12.97
N LEU A 36 19.52 -5.41 -12.80
CA LEU A 36 18.96 -4.64 -13.90
C LEU A 36 20.06 -3.89 -14.67
N GLN A 37 21.00 -3.25 -13.97
CA GLN A 37 22.15 -2.58 -14.61
C GLN A 37 23.08 -3.56 -15.32
N ARG A 38 23.37 -4.72 -14.74
CA ARG A 38 24.21 -5.76 -15.35
C ARG A 38 23.60 -6.34 -16.63
N ASN A 39 22.28 -6.42 -16.71
CA ASN A 39 21.56 -6.90 -17.89
C ASN A 39 21.38 -5.82 -18.97
N GLY A 40 22.06 -4.69 -18.86
CA GLY A 40 22.02 -3.62 -19.87
C GLY A 40 20.69 -2.84 -19.90
N ILE A 41 19.87 -2.94 -18.86
CA ILE A 41 18.62 -2.15 -18.79
C ILE A 41 19.00 -0.70 -18.50
N ASP A 42 18.82 0.15 -19.49
CA ASP A 42 18.98 1.59 -19.34
C ASP A 42 17.82 2.18 -18.51
N LEU A 43 18.07 2.35 -17.22
CA LEU A 43 17.07 2.93 -16.29
C LEU A 43 16.69 4.37 -16.67
N ARG A 44 17.64 5.13 -17.27
CA ARG A 44 17.38 6.52 -17.72
C ARG A 44 16.51 6.52 -18.97
N GLY A 45 16.85 5.74 -19.96
CA GLY A 45 16.04 5.59 -21.16
C GLY A 45 14.65 5.03 -20.86
N SER A 46 14.56 4.05 -19.97
CA SER A 46 13.27 3.52 -19.52
C SER A 46 12.41 4.57 -18.81
N ALA A 47 13.01 5.40 -17.95
CA ALA A 47 12.28 6.48 -17.27
C ALA A 47 11.83 7.57 -18.25
N GLN A 48 12.66 7.92 -19.24
CA GLN A 48 12.31 8.86 -20.30
C GLN A 48 11.17 8.34 -21.17
N TRP A 49 11.25 7.06 -21.59
CA TRP A 49 10.18 6.42 -22.36
C TRP A 49 8.85 6.43 -21.60
N LEU A 50 8.88 6.05 -20.32
CA LEU A 50 7.69 6.10 -19.45
C LEU A 50 7.13 7.52 -19.33
N ALA A 51 7.99 8.54 -19.23
CA ALA A 51 7.55 9.93 -19.17
C ALA A 51 6.85 10.36 -20.47
N VAL A 52 7.35 9.95 -21.65
CA VAL A 52 6.72 10.22 -22.94
C VAL A 52 5.37 9.52 -23.05
N VAL A 53 5.30 8.23 -22.69
CA VAL A 53 4.04 7.47 -22.66
C VAL A 53 3.03 8.10 -21.70
N GLY A 54 3.50 8.55 -20.54
CA GLY A 54 2.65 9.18 -19.52
C GLY A 54 2.02 10.50 -19.95
N GLN A 55 2.57 11.19 -20.95
CA GLN A 55 2.00 12.42 -21.51
C GLN A 55 0.86 12.16 -22.51
N GLN A 56 0.66 10.89 -22.93
CA GLN A 56 -0.45 10.55 -23.81
C GLN A 56 -1.78 10.72 -23.08
N TRP A 57 -2.81 11.20 -23.77
CA TRP A 57 -4.13 11.46 -23.19
C TRP A 57 -4.80 10.22 -22.61
N TRP A 58 -4.50 9.03 -23.15
CA TRP A 58 -5.04 7.74 -22.70
C TRP A 58 -4.30 7.14 -21.49
N ALA A 59 -3.06 7.61 -21.21
CA ALA A 59 -2.20 7.02 -20.18
C ALA A 59 -2.83 7.01 -18.77
N PRO A 60 -3.49 8.08 -18.29
CA PRO A 60 -4.18 8.04 -17.00
C PRO A 60 -5.32 7.02 -16.96
N ILE A 61 -6.05 6.84 -18.07
CA ILE A 61 -7.17 5.87 -18.15
C ILE A 61 -6.61 4.44 -18.09
N ALA A 62 -5.58 4.15 -18.87
CA ALA A 62 -4.88 2.86 -18.82
C ALA A 62 -4.29 2.57 -17.45
N PHE A 63 -3.76 3.59 -16.76
CA PHE A 63 -3.22 3.47 -15.42
C PHE A 63 -4.32 3.09 -14.40
N VAL A 64 -5.51 3.68 -14.48
CA VAL A 64 -6.67 3.28 -13.64
C VAL A 64 -7.04 1.82 -13.89
N GLY A 65 -7.11 1.39 -15.14
CA GLY A 65 -7.39 -0.01 -15.50
C GLY A 65 -6.33 -0.97 -14.98
N LEU A 66 -5.05 -0.61 -15.12
CA LEU A 66 -3.93 -1.41 -14.61
C LEU A 66 -3.96 -1.48 -13.08
N TYR A 67 -4.30 -0.39 -12.40
CA TYR A 67 -4.46 -0.36 -10.94
C TYR A 67 -5.58 -1.29 -10.47
N ALA A 68 -6.73 -1.30 -11.18
CA ALA A 68 -7.84 -2.20 -10.92
C ALA A 68 -7.43 -3.68 -11.10
N LEU A 69 -6.68 -3.98 -12.15
CA LEU A 69 -6.14 -5.32 -12.42
C LEU A 69 -5.20 -5.79 -11.29
N PHE A 70 -4.23 -4.94 -10.90
CA PHE A 70 -3.29 -5.25 -9.82
C PHE A 70 -4.01 -5.50 -8.49
N ASN A 71 -5.00 -4.66 -8.16
CA ASN A 71 -5.79 -4.81 -6.94
C ASN A 71 -6.60 -6.11 -6.95
N THR A 72 -7.17 -6.48 -8.09
CA THR A 72 -7.98 -7.69 -8.24
C THR A 72 -7.12 -8.96 -8.18
N LEU A 73 -5.94 -8.94 -8.79
CA LEU A 73 -4.99 -10.06 -8.77
C LEU A 73 -4.14 -10.13 -7.50
N LEU A 74 -4.39 -9.27 -6.51
CA LEU A 74 -3.61 -9.19 -5.26
C LEU A 74 -2.13 -8.86 -5.48
N LEU A 75 -1.79 -8.25 -6.62
CA LEU A 75 -0.42 -7.81 -6.95
C LEU A 75 -0.05 -6.55 -6.16
N PRO A 76 1.25 -6.33 -5.88
CA PRO A 76 1.69 -5.16 -5.09
C PRO A 76 1.53 -3.87 -5.89
N ALA A 77 0.44 -3.12 -5.62
CA ALA A 77 0.14 -1.85 -6.27
C ALA A 77 1.16 -0.73 -5.98
N THR A 78 2.06 -0.94 -5.01
CA THR A 78 3.16 -0.03 -4.70
C THR A 78 4.06 0.22 -5.91
N ILE A 79 4.23 -0.79 -6.78
CA ILE A 79 4.99 -0.66 -8.03
C ILE A 79 4.36 0.44 -8.91
N LEU A 80 3.05 0.41 -9.08
CA LEU A 80 2.32 1.40 -9.86
C LEU A 80 2.39 2.80 -9.22
N THR A 81 2.31 2.86 -7.88
CA THR A 81 2.45 4.13 -7.14
C THR A 81 3.82 4.77 -7.39
N LEU A 82 4.89 3.98 -7.32
CA LEU A 82 6.24 4.47 -7.59
C LEU A 82 6.41 4.87 -9.06
N THR A 83 5.90 4.08 -9.98
CA THR A 83 5.92 4.40 -11.43
C THR A 83 5.22 5.73 -11.70
N ALA A 84 4.06 5.98 -11.09
CA ALA A 84 3.36 7.26 -11.25
C ALA A 84 4.18 8.45 -10.75
N GLY A 85 4.92 8.29 -9.64
CA GLY A 85 5.83 9.32 -9.14
C GLY A 85 6.99 9.63 -10.08
N VAL A 86 7.50 8.62 -10.81
CA VAL A 86 8.52 8.80 -11.85
C VAL A 86 7.94 9.48 -13.09
N VAL A 87 6.76 9.04 -13.54
CA VAL A 87 6.13 9.46 -14.82
C VAL A 87 5.55 10.87 -14.72
N TRP A 88 4.74 11.14 -13.71
CA TRP A 88 3.98 12.40 -13.58
C TRP A 88 4.49 13.30 -12.45
N GLY A 89 5.58 12.89 -11.79
CA GLY A 89 6.08 13.61 -10.62
C GLY A 89 5.25 13.37 -9.35
N TRP A 90 5.67 14.00 -8.25
CA TRP A 90 5.11 13.69 -6.94
C TRP A 90 3.65 14.13 -6.79
N LEU A 91 3.29 15.32 -7.32
CA LEU A 91 1.95 15.89 -7.15
C LEU A 91 0.93 15.25 -8.09
N MET A 92 1.15 15.34 -9.41
CA MET A 92 0.23 14.77 -10.40
C MET A 92 0.22 13.26 -10.35
N GLY A 93 1.38 12.62 -10.15
CA GLY A 93 1.46 11.18 -9.89
C GLY A 93 0.65 10.78 -8.65
N GLY A 94 0.73 11.57 -7.57
CA GLY A 94 -0.08 11.37 -6.36
C GLY A 94 -1.58 11.48 -6.63
N VAL A 95 -2.01 12.47 -7.39
CA VAL A 95 -3.43 12.64 -7.77
C VAL A 95 -3.91 11.46 -8.61
N TRP A 96 -3.16 11.05 -9.64
CA TRP A 96 -3.54 9.91 -10.48
C TRP A 96 -3.56 8.59 -9.70
N VAL A 97 -2.61 8.37 -8.79
CA VAL A 97 -2.63 7.21 -7.91
C VAL A 97 -3.84 7.23 -6.98
N LEU A 98 -4.19 8.39 -6.42
CA LEU A 98 -5.34 8.53 -5.53
C LEU A 98 -6.65 8.17 -6.26
N VAL A 99 -6.83 8.68 -7.48
CA VAL A 99 -7.98 8.34 -8.34
C VAL A 99 -7.96 6.85 -8.71
N ALA A 100 -6.84 6.36 -9.23
CA ALA A 100 -6.68 4.99 -9.69
C ALA A 100 -6.82 3.97 -8.55
N SER A 101 -6.25 4.24 -7.38
CA SER A 101 -6.35 3.36 -6.21
C SER A 101 -7.78 3.30 -5.67
N THR A 102 -8.48 4.43 -5.65
CA THR A 102 -9.86 4.49 -5.17
C THR A 102 -10.81 3.76 -6.12
N ILE A 103 -10.77 4.09 -7.43
CA ILE A 103 -11.61 3.44 -8.45
C ILE A 103 -11.22 1.97 -8.61
N GLY A 104 -9.93 1.69 -8.76
CA GLY A 104 -9.42 0.33 -8.98
C GLY A 104 -9.66 -0.61 -7.80
N SER A 105 -9.72 -0.09 -6.58
CA SER A 105 -10.05 -0.90 -5.40
C SER A 105 -11.53 -1.24 -5.28
N ALA A 106 -12.41 -0.51 -5.97
CA ALA A 106 -13.84 -0.81 -6.01
C ALA A 106 -14.11 -2.17 -6.67
N VAL A 107 -13.31 -2.58 -7.67
CA VAL A 107 -13.49 -3.86 -8.36
C VAL A 107 -13.41 -5.06 -7.39
N PRO A 108 -12.30 -5.30 -6.67
CA PRO A 108 -12.23 -6.40 -5.71
C PRO A 108 -13.22 -6.26 -4.54
N TYR A 109 -13.57 -5.03 -4.14
CA TYR A 109 -14.60 -4.79 -3.14
C TYR A 109 -15.97 -5.30 -3.63
N PHE A 110 -16.41 -4.96 -4.84
CA PHE A 110 -17.69 -5.41 -5.37
C PHE A 110 -17.71 -6.90 -5.69
N ILE A 111 -16.60 -7.49 -6.17
CA ILE A 111 -16.46 -8.94 -6.34
C ILE A 111 -16.70 -9.66 -4.99
N ALA A 112 -16.08 -9.16 -3.92
CA ALA A 112 -16.26 -9.76 -2.60
C ALA A 112 -17.69 -9.55 -2.06
N ARG A 113 -18.27 -8.39 -2.29
CA ARG A 113 -19.63 -8.05 -1.85
C ARG A 113 -20.73 -8.87 -2.56
N SER A 114 -20.51 -9.24 -3.83
CA SER A 114 -21.45 -10.09 -4.58
C SER A 114 -21.48 -11.56 -4.13
N GLY A 115 -20.67 -11.92 -3.12
CA GLY A 115 -20.71 -13.26 -2.54
C GLY A 115 -20.04 -14.34 -3.38
N ALA A 116 -19.06 -13.99 -4.25
CA ALA A 116 -18.28 -14.96 -5.00
C ALA A 116 -17.60 -15.95 -4.02
N GLY A 117 -18.19 -17.11 -3.83
CA GLY A 117 -17.98 -18.05 -2.71
C GLY A 117 -16.54 -18.52 -2.51
N TRP A 118 -15.72 -18.56 -3.58
CA TRP A 118 -14.31 -18.95 -3.49
C TRP A 118 -13.44 -17.85 -2.81
N VAL A 119 -13.77 -16.57 -3.02
CA VAL A 119 -13.10 -15.44 -2.38
C VAL A 119 -13.42 -15.42 -0.89
N GLY A 120 -14.68 -15.68 -0.52
CA GLY A 120 -15.12 -15.71 0.88
C GLY A 120 -14.40 -16.77 1.71
N SER A 121 -14.28 -18.00 1.21
CA SER A 121 -13.64 -19.12 1.92
C SER A 121 -12.12 -18.95 2.06
N PHE A 122 -11.46 -18.35 1.06
CA PHE A 122 -10.02 -18.08 1.10
C PHE A 122 -9.68 -16.96 2.10
N LEU A 123 -10.47 -15.89 2.10
CA LEU A 123 -10.22 -14.71 2.94
C LEU A 123 -10.69 -14.88 4.38
N GLN A 124 -11.76 -15.63 4.65
CA GLN A 124 -12.16 -15.97 6.02
C GLN A 124 -11.05 -16.70 6.77
N ARG A 125 -10.29 -17.57 6.10
CA ARG A 125 -9.13 -18.24 6.69
C ARG A 125 -7.96 -17.31 6.98
N LYS A 126 -7.70 -16.29 6.12
CA LYS A 126 -6.56 -15.37 6.27
C LYS A 126 -6.90 -14.04 6.96
N ALA A 127 -8.13 -13.58 6.86
CA ALA A 127 -8.55 -12.25 7.30
C ALA A 127 -9.71 -12.28 8.32
N GLY A 128 -10.01 -13.41 8.95
CA GLY A 128 -11.16 -13.57 9.85
C GLY A 128 -11.26 -12.52 10.96
N ARG A 129 -10.15 -12.13 11.58
CA ARG A 129 -10.11 -11.04 12.57
C ARG A 129 -10.37 -9.67 11.94
N VAL A 130 -9.79 -9.41 10.77
CA VAL A 130 -10.01 -8.15 10.03
C VAL A 130 -11.47 -8.03 9.64
N TYR A 131 -12.07 -9.12 9.15
CA TYR A 131 -13.47 -9.21 8.80
C TYR A 131 -14.40 -8.88 9.98
N SER A 132 -14.22 -9.53 11.13
CA SER A 132 -15.06 -9.30 12.31
C SER A 132 -14.96 -7.86 12.82
N THR A 133 -13.76 -7.29 12.83
CA THR A 133 -13.54 -5.91 13.28
C THR A 133 -14.18 -4.90 12.32
N LEU A 134 -14.03 -5.10 11.01
CA LEU A 134 -14.65 -4.24 10.00
C LEU A 134 -16.17 -4.29 10.06
N ARG A 135 -16.75 -5.46 10.32
CA ARG A 135 -18.19 -5.65 10.45
C ARG A 135 -18.77 -4.89 11.63
N ASN A 136 -18.04 -4.81 12.74
CA ASN A 136 -18.51 -4.19 13.98
C ASN A 136 -18.26 -2.68 14.04
N GLU A 137 -17.16 -2.18 13.48
CA GLU A 137 -16.70 -0.80 13.66
C GLU A 137 -16.68 0.04 12.36
N GLY A 138 -16.98 -0.55 11.19
CA GLY A 138 -17.25 0.14 9.93
C GLY A 138 -16.15 1.11 9.41
N PHE A 139 -16.59 2.34 9.06
CA PHE A 139 -15.79 3.38 8.41
C PHE A 139 -14.50 3.73 9.15
N MET A 140 -14.57 4.01 10.46
CA MET A 140 -13.41 4.49 11.23
C MET A 140 -12.29 3.44 11.27
N THR A 141 -12.64 2.19 11.45
CA THR A 141 -11.67 1.10 11.45
C THR A 141 -11.01 0.91 10.09
N LEU A 142 -11.80 0.99 9.02
CA LEU A 142 -11.27 0.94 7.66
C LEU A 142 -10.32 2.11 7.39
N LEU A 143 -10.70 3.33 7.77
CA LEU A 143 -9.88 4.53 7.64
C LEU A 143 -8.55 4.37 8.40
N LEU A 144 -8.60 3.92 9.64
CA LEU A 144 -7.40 3.66 10.44
C LEU A 144 -6.50 2.59 9.83
N MET A 145 -7.08 1.51 9.29
CA MET A 145 -6.34 0.45 8.60
C MET A 145 -5.71 0.93 7.28
N ARG A 146 -6.24 1.98 6.64
CA ARG A 146 -5.66 2.63 5.46
C ARG A 146 -4.50 3.55 5.83
N LEU A 147 -4.69 4.35 6.88
CA LEU A 147 -3.64 5.24 7.42
C LEU A 147 -2.47 4.44 8.00
N VAL A 148 -2.77 3.30 8.61
CA VAL A 148 -1.80 2.43 9.27
C VAL A 148 -1.73 1.12 8.49
N PRO A 149 -0.67 0.84 7.70
CA PRO A 149 -0.58 -0.35 6.85
C PRO A 149 -0.33 -1.62 7.70
N VAL A 150 -1.30 -1.97 8.56
CA VAL A 150 -1.29 -3.23 9.36
C VAL A 150 -1.72 -4.41 8.50
N VAL A 151 -2.61 -4.16 7.55
CA VAL A 151 -3.17 -5.16 6.63
C VAL A 151 -2.75 -4.80 5.21
N PRO A 152 -2.33 -5.77 4.39
CA PRO A 152 -2.04 -5.52 2.98
C PRO A 152 -3.24 -4.86 2.28
N TYR A 153 -2.96 -3.83 1.49
CA TYR A 153 -3.95 -2.99 0.82
C TYR A 153 -5.02 -3.81 0.08
N ASN A 154 -4.59 -4.78 -0.72
CA ASN A 154 -5.47 -5.58 -1.56
C ASN A 154 -6.37 -6.52 -0.74
N VAL A 155 -5.85 -7.10 0.34
CA VAL A 155 -6.62 -7.95 1.27
C VAL A 155 -7.75 -7.13 1.92
N LEU A 156 -7.47 -5.88 2.25
CA LEU A 156 -8.44 -4.98 2.87
C LEU A 156 -9.61 -4.64 1.94
N ASN A 157 -9.36 -4.56 0.61
CA ASN A 157 -10.42 -4.33 -0.37
C ASN A 157 -11.46 -5.45 -0.34
N TYR A 158 -11.01 -6.69 -0.41
CA TYR A 158 -11.89 -7.86 -0.33
C TYR A 158 -12.55 -8.00 1.05
N ALA A 159 -11.80 -7.78 2.12
CA ALA A 159 -12.31 -7.89 3.49
C ALA A 159 -13.45 -6.89 3.75
N ALA A 160 -13.33 -5.66 3.25
CA ALA A 160 -14.35 -4.63 3.37
C ALA A 160 -15.64 -4.99 2.62
N GLY A 161 -15.51 -5.56 1.41
CA GLY A 161 -16.65 -6.05 0.62
C GLY A 161 -17.40 -7.17 1.34
N LEU A 162 -16.67 -8.18 1.85
CA LEU A 162 -17.24 -9.28 2.62
C LEU A 162 -17.88 -8.82 3.94
N ALA A 163 -17.29 -7.84 4.61
CA ALA A 163 -17.81 -7.29 5.86
C ALA A 163 -19.11 -6.49 5.68
N GLY A 164 -19.51 -6.22 4.44
CA GLY A 164 -20.75 -5.49 4.13
C GLY A 164 -20.66 -3.99 4.41
N ILE A 165 -19.45 -3.40 4.50
CA ILE A 165 -19.27 -1.95 4.63
C ILE A 165 -19.97 -1.26 3.46
N SER A 166 -20.62 -0.13 3.68
CA SER A 166 -21.27 0.62 2.60
C SER A 166 -20.24 1.07 1.55
N ALA A 167 -20.62 1.11 0.28
CA ALA A 167 -19.72 1.55 -0.79
C ALA A 167 -19.21 2.99 -0.56
N ARG A 168 -20.06 3.86 0.00
CA ARG A 168 -19.70 5.25 0.34
C ARG A 168 -18.60 5.28 1.40
N ASP A 169 -18.79 4.56 2.49
CA ASP A 169 -17.83 4.49 3.59
C ASP A 169 -16.50 3.88 3.12
N TYR A 170 -16.60 2.82 2.30
CA TYR A 170 -15.43 2.17 1.73
C TYR A 170 -14.62 3.11 0.85
N LEU A 171 -15.24 3.79 -0.11
CA LEU A 171 -14.57 4.71 -1.02
C LEU A 171 -14.03 5.93 -0.28
N ALA A 172 -14.82 6.53 0.63
CA ALA A 172 -14.37 7.67 1.43
C ALA A 172 -13.19 7.32 2.33
N ALA A 173 -13.23 6.20 3.06
CA ALA A 173 -12.14 5.74 3.90
C ALA A 173 -10.88 5.41 3.08
N THR A 174 -11.07 4.83 1.89
CA THR A 174 -9.95 4.55 0.98
C THR A 174 -9.35 5.83 0.46
N PHE A 175 -10.15 6.75 -0.07
CA PHE A 175 -9.68 8.03 -0.59
C PHE A 175 -8.90 8.82 0.47
N ILE A 176 -9.51 9.08 1.62
CA ILE A 176 -8.90 9.89 2.69
C ILE A 176 -7.70 9.17 3.31
N GLY A 177 -7.85 7.88 3.62
CA GLY A 177 -6.85 7.13 4.37
C GLY A 177 -5.58 6.83 3.59
N THR A 178 -5.62 6.82 2.26
CA THR A 178 -4.45 6.55 1.44
C THR A 178 -3.64 7.80 1.08
N ILE A 179 -4.22 9.02 1.23
CA ILE A 179 -3.56 10.29 0.88
C ILE A 179 -2.12 10.37 1.42
N PRO A 180 -1.86 10.24 2.74
CA PRO A 180 -0.51 10.47 3.25
C PRO A 180 0.51 9.49 2.66
N GLY A 181 0.14 8.20 2.57
CA GLY A 181 1.01 7.17 2.02
C GLY A 181 1.32 7.41 0.53
N ILE A 182 0.30 7.70 -0.27
CA ILE A 182 0.44 7.93 -1.71
C ILE A 182 1.41 9.08 -1.97
N PHE A 183 1.20 10.25 -1.36
CA PHE A 183 2.04 11.41 -1.62
C PHE A 183 3.48 11.23 -1.12
N ILE A 184 3.70 10.50 -0.03
CA ILE A 184 5.04 10.16 0.43
C ILE A 184 5.75 9.23 -0.59
N PHE A 185 5.07 8.18 -1.08
CA PHE A 185 5.67 7.25 -2.03
C PHE A 185 5.92 7.88 -3.40
N THR A 186 4.99 8.71 -3.92
CA THR A 186 5.20 9.42 -5.19
C THR A 186 6.30 10.47 -5.07
N TYR A 187 6.40 11.17 -3.91
CA TYR A 187 7.50 12.09 -3.63
C TYR A 187 8.85 11.38 -3.59
N LEU A 188 8.93 10.22 -2.93
CA LEU A 188 10.13 9.41 -2.89
C LEU A 188 10.55 8.97 -4.30
N ALA A 189 9.62 8.43 -5.09
CA ALA A 189 9.89 7.97 -6.46
C ALA A 189 10.34 9.11 -7.39
N SER A 190 9.65 10.25 -7.33
CA SER A 190 10.01 11.45 -8.08
C SER A 190 11.39 11.98 -7.68
N SER A 191 11.74 11.91 -6.40
CA SER A 191 13.04 12.34 -5.89
C SER A 191 14.17 11.44 -6.36
N ILE A 192 13.94 10.12 -6.39
CA ILE A 192 14.91 9.16 -6.95
C ILE A 192 15.10 9.40 -8.45
N ALA A 193 14.00 9.56 -9.21
CA ALA A 193 14.07 9.83 -10.63
C ALA A 193 14.82 11.14 -10.95
N SER A 194 14.57 12.21 -10.19
CA SER A 194 15.29 13.49 -10.34
C SER A 194 16.75 13.37 -9.94
N GLY A 195 17.10 12.47 -9.01
CA GLY A 195 18.48 12.17 -8.61
C GLY A 195 19.29 11.49 -9.69
N LEU A 196 18.65 10.69 -10.56
CA LEU A 196 19.29 10.09 -11.72
C LEU A 196 19.72 11.15 -12.77
N ILE A 197 19.01 12.28 -12.80
CA ILE A 197 19.24 13.39 -13.74
C ILE A 197 20.15 14.43 -13.08
N SER A 198 19.92 14.78 -11.81
CA SER A 198 20.67 15.78 -11.05
C SER A 198 20.88 15.32 -9.60
N PRO A 199 22.08 14.85 -9.25
CA PRO A 199 22.37 14.35 -7.89
C PRO A 199 22.28 15.42 -6.80
N ARG A 200 22.51 16.70 -7.17
CA ARG A 200 22.44 17.83 -6.22
C ARG A 200 20.99 18.02 -5.74
N GLY A 201 20.74 17.84 -4.46
CA GLY A 201 19.40 18.00 -3.86
C GLY A 201 18.57 16.73 -3.82
N ALA A 202 18.89 15.68 -4.59
CA ALA A 202 18.19 14.40 -4.49
C ALA A 202 18.37 13.77 -3.10
N PHE A 203 19.55 13.85 -2.53
CA PHE A 203 19.84 13.35 -1.18
C PHE A 203 18.92 13.96 -0.11
N VAL A 204 18.76 15.29 -0.12
CA VAL A 204 17.88 16.00 0.83
C VAL A 204 16.42 15.57 0.65
N ARG A 205 15.95 15.44 -0.59
CA ARG A 205 14.57 15.00 -0.89
C ARG A 205 14.31 13.57 -0.44
N ILE A 206 15.25 12.66 -0.67
CA ILE A 206 15.16 11.26 -0.23
C ILE A 206 15.18 11.20 1.30
N LEU A 207 16.01 12.01 1.96
CA LEU A 207 16.04 12.12 3.42
C LEU A 207 14.69 12.59 3.98
N ILE A 208 14.10 13.64 3.39
CA ILE A 208 12.78 14.15 3.77
C ILE A 208 11.71 13.05 3.59
N ALA A 209 11.69 12.36 2.45
CA ALA A 209 10.75 11.27 2.22
C ALA A 209 10.92 10.14 3.24
N GLY A 210 12.16 9.78 3.57
CA GLY A 210 12.49 8.80 4.60
C GLY A 210 11.99 9.22 5.99
N LEU A 211 12.17 10.48 6.38
CA LEU A 211 11.66 11.04 7.63
C LEU A 211 10.14 11.04 7.69
N LEU A 212 9.47 11.38 6.58
CA LEU A 212 8.00 11.33 6.49
C LEU A 212 7.48 9.90 6.61
N LEU A 213 8.13 8.93 5.96
CA LEU A 213 7.79 7.51 6.12
C LEU A 213 8.02 7.01 7.55
N ALA A 214 9.13 7.41 8.17
CA ALA A 214 9.41 7.08 9.57
C ALA A 214 8.37 7.70 10.50
N GLY A 215 8.01 8.97 10.29
CA GLY A 215 6.95 9.66 11.03
C GLY A 215 5.60 8.96 10.88
N LEU A 216 5.19 8.62 9.66
CA LEU A 216 3.98 7.86 9.39
C LEU A 216 4.01 6.49 10.08
N ALA A 217 5.15 5.79 10.05
CA ALA A 217 5.32 4.51 10.73
C ALA A 217 5.25 4.63 12.27
N LEU A 218 5.75 5.72 12.85
CA LEU A 218 5.66 5.98 14.30
C LEU A 218 4.23 6.32 14.73
N ILE A 219 3.54 7.18 13.97
CA ILE A 219 2.12 7.49 14.18
C ILE A 219 1.29 6.20 14.05
N SER A 220 1.57 5.41 13.02
CA SER A 220 0.96 4.12 12.79
C SER A 220 1.08 3.18 14.00
N ARG A 221 2.22 3.17 14.68
CA ARG A 221 2.44 2.34 15.87
C ARG A 221 1.53 2.73 17.03
N LYS A 222 1.35 4.04 17.29
CA LYS A 222 0.45 4.52 18.36
C LYS A 222 -1.02 4.15 18.08
N PHE A 223 -1.44 4.18 16.80
CA PHE A 223 -2.79 3.79 16.43
C PHE A 223 -2.95 2.26 16.33
N ALA A 224 -1.93 1.52 15.89
CA ALA A 224 -1.96 0.07 15.84
C ALA A 224 -2.15 -0.60 17.21
N THR A 225 -1.62 0.00 18.29
CA THR A 225 -1.89 -0.46 19.65
C THR A 225 -3.36 -0.29 20.01
N ARG A 226 -3.98 0.86 19.69
CA ARG A 226 -5.41 1.10 19.91
C ARG A 226 -6.31 0.19 19.06
N VAL A 227 -5.97 -0.03 17.80
CA VAL A 227 -6.70 -0.97 16.93
C VAL A 227 -6.56 -2.41 17.45
N ARG A 228 -5.36 -2.82 17.90
CA ARG A 228 -5.16 -4.16 18.50
C ARG A 228 -5.93 -4.36 19.81
N GLU A 229 -6.03 -3.35 20.64
CA GLU A 229 -6.82 -3.39 21.88
C GLU A 229 -8.32 -3.53 21.58
N ARG A 230 -8.81 -2.93 20.49
CA ARG A 230 -10.19 -3.08 20.02
C ARG A 230 -10.46 -4.41 19.31
N VAL A 231 -9.50 -4.91 18.52
CA VAL A 231 -9.58 -6.21 17.82
C VAL A 231 -9.33 -7.39 18.77
N GLY A 232 -8.72 -7.14 19.92
CA GLY A 232 -8.39 -8.18 20.92
C GLY A 232 -9.43 -8.37 22.03
N LYS A 233 -10.48 -7.53 22.06
CA LYS A 233 -11.69 -7.72 22.88
C LYS A 233 -12.78 -8.41 22.07
#